data_5adca6370138515cd76c662b8588b4d1
#
_entry.id   5adca6370138515cd76c662b8588b4d1
#
_cell.length_a   1.000
_cell.length_b   1.000
_cell.length_c   1.000
_cell.angle_alpha   90.00
_cell.angle_beta   90.00
_cell.angle_gamma   90.00
#
_symmetry.space_group_name_H-M   'P 1'
#
loop_
_entity.id
_entity.type
_entity.pdbx_description
1 polymer ?
#
loop_
_entity_poly.entity_id
_entity_poly.type
_entity_poly.pdbx_seq_one_letter_code
_entity_poly.pdbx_strand_id
1 'polypeptide(L)'
;MFFPLPFRRRAQLCFTLLEPRTDRRSPPPPHRQRQQGRPKDGPEDKFRLTPCGARLSELLSCSVSKVDDCVGDVVKDAVAGMDNGSVCLLENVRFYKDEEKNGKDFAKQLAEFADLYVNDAFGTAHRAHASTAGVTEFLSPSVAGFLLQKELDYLDGAVSNPDRPFCAIVGGSKVSSKIGVIETLLNKADKVILGGGMIFTFYKALGKDVGSSLVEDDKVELAKELMKKAEEKGVKLLLPTDVVVADAFAADAKTQTVSVDAIPDGWMGLDIGPDSVKSFQDELNECKSVIWNGPMGVFEMDAFAKGTFAIADTLAELDGITIIGGGDSVAAVEKAGLADKMSHISTGGGASLELLEGKVLPGVDALDEA
;
A
#
# COMPACT_ATOMS: atom_id res chain seq x y z
N MET A 1 -3.68 -28.08 -2.23
CA MET A 1 -3.64 -29.53 -1.95
C MET A 1 -2.97 -29.74 -0.60
N PHE A 2 -3.74 -30.02 0.45
CA PHE A 2 -3.19 -30.22 1.80
C PHE A 2 -2.42 -31.54 1.83
N PHE A 3 -1.11 -31.49 2.01
CA PHE A 3 -0.34 -32.64 2.42
C PHE A 3 -0.24 -32.65 3.96
N PRO A 4 -0.84 -33.60 4.66
CA PRO A 4 -0.53 -33.83 6.06
C PRO A 4 0.82 -34.54 6.14
N LEU A 5 1.90 -33.78 6.29
CA LEU A 5 3.18 -34.36 6.63
C LEU A 5 3.19 -34.71 8.11
N PRO A 6 3.59 -35.92 8.49
CA PRO A 6 3.74 -36.34 9.91
C PRO A 6 5.04 -35.72 10.45
N PHE A 7 4.98 -34.44 10.85
CA PHE A 7 6.13 -33.78 11.46
C PHE A 7 6.13 -33.98 12.98
N ARG A 8 7.07 -34.73 13.46
CA ARG A 8 7.44 -34.75 14.86
C ARG A 8 8.19 -33.46 15.20
N ARG A 9 7.67 -32.66 16.18
CA ARG A 9 8.33 -31.52 16.85
C ARG A 9 9.14 -30.64 15.91
N ARG A 10 8.50 -29.74 15.17
CA ARG A 10 9.17 -28.71 14.37
C ARG A 10 8.58 -27.35 14.64
N ALA A 11 9.42 -26.38 14.98
CA ALA A 11 9.02 -24.98 15.10
C ALA A 11 8.88 -24.37 13.70
N GLN A 12 7.80 -23.63 13.48
CA GLN A 12 7.56 -22.88 12.28
C GLN A 12 7.78 -21.41 12.59
N LEU A 13 8.69 -20.78 11.87
CA LEU A 13 8.92 -19.35 11.96
C LEU A 13 8.02 -18.64 10.94
N CYS A 14 7.00 -17.95 11.45
CA CYS A 14 6.13 -17.12 10.64
C CYS A 14 6.40 -15.66 10.99
N PHE A 15 6.92 -14.89 10.05
CA PHE A 15 7.04 -13.44 10.19
C PHE A 15 5.81 -12.78 9.57
N THR A 16 4.87 -12.41 10.42
CA THR A 16 3.84 -11.44 10.08
C THR A 16 4.22 -10.14 10.77
N LEU A 17 4.71 -9.16 10.04
CA LEU A 17 4.80 -7.81 10.54
C LEU A 17 3.37 -7.26 10.64
N LEU A 18 2.74 -7.49 11.79
CA LEU A 18 1.55 -6.76 12.20
C LEU A 18 1.99 -5.31 12.44
N GLU A 19 1.94 -4.47 11.43
CA GLU A 19 1.76 -3.05 11.71
C GLU A 19 0.46 -2.96 12.50
N PRO A 20 0.45 -2.36 13.71
CA PRO A 20 -0.76 -2.27 14.49
C PRO A 20 -1.76 -1.41 13.71
N ARG A 21 -2.64 -2.04 12.93
CA ARG A 21 -3.87 -1.39 12.48
C ARG A 21 -4.63 -1.06 13.74
N THR A 22 -4.64 0.19 14.12
CA THR A 22 -5.54 0.69 15.15
C THR A 22 -6.96 0.40 14.67
N ASP A 23 -7.66 -0.49 15.37
CA ASP A 23 -9.11 -0.70 15.16
C ASP A 23 -9.82 0.65 15.26
N ARG A 24 -10.21 1.20 14.10
CA ARG A 24 -10.81 2.54 14.00
C ARG A 24 -12.31 2.56 14.28
N ARG A 25 -12.87 1.50 14.88
CA ARG A 25 -14.29 1.46 15.28
C ARG A 25 -14.61 2.26 16.54
N SER A 26 -13.61 2.87 17.19
CA SER A 26 -13.82 3.81 18.29
C SER A 26 -13.23 5.16 17.91
N PRO A 27 -13.93 6.30 18.16
CA PRO A 27 -13.36 7.61 17.90
C PRO A 27 -12.07 7.76 18.74
N PRO A 28 -10.97 8.24 18.14
CA PRO A 28 -9.72 8.38 18.86
C PRO A 28 -9.87 9.39 20.00
N PRO A 29 -9.29 9.12 21.18
CA PRO A 29 -9.16 10.17 22.19
C PRO A 29 -8.28 11.30 21.64
N PRO A 30 -8.49 12.56 22.05
CA PRO A 30 -7.99 13.76 21.37
C PRO A 30 -6.46 13.96 21.33
N HIS A 31 -5.64 13.03 21.74
CA HIS A 31 -4.17 13.13 21.76
C HIS A 31 -3.47 11.78 21.50
N ARG A 32 -3.76 11.09 20.39
CA ARG A 32 -2.89 9.99 19.94
C ARG A 32 -1.86 10.51 18.94
N GLN A 33 -0.64 10.75 19.43
CA GLN A 33 0.56 10.75 18.59
C GLN A 33 0.58 9.44 17.79
N ARG A 34 0.74 9.52 16.46
CA ARG A 34 0.97 8.35 15.61
C ARG A 34 2.17 7.59 16.18
N GLN A 35 1.96 6.40 16.68
CA GLN A 35 3.06 5.49 17.03
C GLN A 35 3.79 5.14 15.73
N GLN A 36 4.99 5.69 15.55
CA GLN A 36 5.87 5.26 14.48
C GLN A 36 6.43 3.90 14.89
N GLY A 37 6.00 2.82 14.25
CA GLY A 37 6.43 1.45 14.52
C GLY A 37 7.89 1.12 14.15
N ARG A 38 8.73 2.14 13.94
CA ARG A 38 10.12 1.99 13.50
C ARG A 38 11.09 2.63 14.51
N PRO A 39 11.63 1.82 15.46
CA PRO A 39 12.67 2.29 16.35
C PRO A 39 13.94 2.65 15.58
N LYS A 40 14.67 3.69 16.03
CA LYS A 40 15.92 4.13 15.41
C LYS A 40 17.15 3.72 16.22
N ASP A 41 17.01 3.64 17.54
CA ASP A 41 18.14 3.56 18.47
C ASP A 41 18.06 2.37 19.46
N GLY A 42 17.37 1.29 19.07
CA GLY A 42 17.24 0.09 19.89
C GLY A 42 15.88 -0.02 20.60
N PRO A 43 15.76 -0.82 21.66
CA PRO A 43 14.51 -1.09 22.35
C PRO A 43 13.91 0.16 23.00
N GLU A 44 12.65 0.45 22.65
CA GLU A 44 11.82 1.48 23.28
C GLU A 44 10.44 0.89 23.57
N ASP A 45 9.89 1.14 24.76
CA ASP A 45 8.64 0.51 25.22
C ASP A 45 7.44 0.78 24.29
N LYS A 46 7.39 1.95 23.66
CA LYS A 46 6.34 2.30 22.68
C LYS A 46 6.33 1.43 21.42
N PHE A 47 7.44 0.74 21.11
CA PHE A 47 7.59 -0.14 19.95
C PHE A 47 7.58 -1.63 20.30
N ARG A 48 7.37 -1.97 21.57
CA ARG A 48 7.26 -3.37 21.99
C ARG A 48 5.97 -4.02 21.50
N LEU A 49 6.05 -5.32 21.19
CA LEU A 49 4.93 -6.10 20.64
C LEU A 49 4.03 -6.71 21.75
N THR A 50 4.21 -6.33 23.01
CA THR A 50 3.38 -6.84 24.13
C THR A 50 1.88 -6.66 23.90
N PRO A 51 1.37 -5.48 23.43
CA PRO A 51 -0.05 -5.34 23.10
C PRO A 51 -0.52 -6.23 21.94
N CYS A 52 0.40 -6.53 21.00
CA CYS A 52 0.10 -7.41 19.87
C CYS A 52 -0.07 -8.87 20.34
N GLY A 53 0.73 -9.32 21.32
CA GLY A 53 0.62 -10.67 21.88
C GLY A 53 -0.73 -10.91 22.55
N ALA A 54 -1.20 -9.97 23.35
CA ALA A 54 -2.54 -10.03 23.96
C ALA A 54 -3.64 -10.12 22.91
N ARG A 55 -3.60 -9.23 21.90
CA ARG A 55 -4.59 -9.22 20.82
C ARG A 55 -4.54 -10.49 19.96
N LEU A 56 -3.36 -11.01 19.69
CA LEU A 56 -3.18 -12.27 18.94
C LEU A 56 -3.79 -13.46 19.70
N SER A 57 -3.62 -13.52 21.04
CA SER A 57 -4.25 -14.55 21.88
C SER A 57 -5.78 -14.51 21.79
N GLU A 58 -6.38 -13.32 21.79
CA GLU A 58 -7.84 -13.14 21.61
C GLU A 58 -8.29 -13.64 20.24
N LEU A 59 -7.61 -13.24 19.16
CA LEU A 59 -7.99 -13.58 17.79
C LEU A 59 -7.84 -15.08 17.50
N LEU A 60 -6.79 -15.72 18.04
CA LEU A 60 -6.54 -17.15 17.85
C LEU A 60 -7.32 -18.02 18.83
N SER A 61 -7.95 -17.42 19.84
CA SER A 61 -8.62 -18.14 20.94
C SER A 61 -7.70 -19.17 21.62
N CYS A 62 -6.40 -18.88 21.69
CA CYS A 62 -5.39 -19.68 22.35
C CYS A 62 -4.36 -18.82 23.07
N SER A 63 -3.57 -19.42 23.95
CA SER A 63 -2.48 -18.71 24.61
C SER A 63 -1.33 -18.47 23.63
N VAL A 64 -0.85 -17.23 23.56
CA VAL A 64 0.34 -16.83 22.79
C VAL A 64 1.44 -16.46 23.79
N SER A 65 2.55 -17.18 23.74
CA SER A 65 3.74 -16.85 24.51
C SER A 65 4.45 -15.66 23.88
N LYS A 66 4.60 -14.56 24.61
CA LYS A 66 5.35 -13.39 24.16
C LYS A 66 6.75 -13.39 24.79
N VAL A 67 7.79 -13.39 23.96
CA VAL A 67 9.19 -13.34 24.37
C VAL A 67 9.73 -11.93 24.22
N ASP A 68 10.58 -11.48 25.13
CA ASP A 68 11.05 -10.10 25.20
C ASP A 68 12.26 -9.80 24.29
N ASP A 69 12.65 -10.76 23.47
CA ASP A 69 13.66 -10.64 22.43
C ASP A 69 13.26 -11.44 21.19
N CYS A 70 14.01 -11.29 20.09
CA CYS A 70 13.82 -12.03 18.85
C CYS A 70 14.97 -12.97 18.52
N VAL A 71 16.07 -12.94 19.27
CA VAL A 71 17.24 -13.83 19.15
C VAL A 71 17.82 -14.16 20.53
N GLY A 72 18.77 -15.09 20.57
CA GLY A 72 19.52 -15.44 21.79
C GLY A 72 18.85 -16.51 22.66
N ASP A 73 19.46 -16.77 23.82
CA ASP A 73 19.10 -17.92 24.69
C ASP A 73 17.66 -17.83 25.19
N VAL A 74 17.14 -16.64 25.48
CA VAL A 74 15.77 -16.47 25.96
C VAL A 74 14.74 -16.95 24.94
N VAL A 75 15.00 -16.75 23.64
CA VAL A 75 14.14 -17.24 22.56
C VAL A 75 14.31 -18.76 22.40
N LYS A 76 15.55 -19.22 22.46
CA LYS A 76 15.88 -20.66 22.36
C LYS A 76 15.19 -21.48 23.43
N ASP A 77 15.25 -21.03 24.68
CA ASP A 77 14.61 -21.70 25.81
C ASP A 77 13.07 -21.65 25.68
N ALA A 78 12.50 -20.52 25.25
CA ALA A 78 11.07 -20.39 25.03
C ALA A 78 10.58 -21.35 23.95
N VAL A 79 11.27 -21.43 22.80
CA VAL A 79 10.91 -22.32 21.69
C VAL A 79 11.11 -23.79 22.06
N ALA A 80 12.18 -24.14 22.81
CA ALA A 80 12.42 -25.48 23.25
C ALA A 80 11.34 -26.01 24.21
N GLY A 81 10.71 -25.12 24.96
CA GLY A 81 9.60 -25.42 25.88
C GLY A 81 8.22 -25.46 25.24
N MET A 82 8.07 -25.20 23.94
CA MET A 82 6.78 -25.17 23.29
C MET A 82 6.19 -26.53 22.99
N ASP A 83 4.90 -26.69 23.25
CA ASP A 83 4.13 -27.85 22.82
C ASP A 83 3.68 -27.72 21.35
N ASN A 84 3.31 -28.84 20.74
CA ASN A 84 2.76 -28.83 19.37
C ASN A 84 1.47 -27.99 19.28
N GLY A 85 1.42 -27.11 18.29
CA GLY A 85 0.29 -26.19 18.09
C GLY A 85 0.35 -24.93 18.94
N SER A 86 1.36 -24.75 19.77
CA SER A 86 1.59 -23.51 20.51
C SER A 86 2.04 -22.38 19.59
N VAL A 87 1.75 -21.15 19.98
CA VAL A 87 2.15 -19.92 19.27
C VAL A 87 3.07 -19.10 20.16
N CYS A 88 4.18 -18.66 19.58
CA CYS A 88 5.12 -17.74 20.22
C CYS A 88 5.25 -16.46 19.39
N LEU A 89 5.13 -15.31 20.04
CA LEU A 89 5.40 -14.01 19.45
C LEU A 89 6.76 -13.50 19.94
N LEU A 90 7.70 -13.37 19.05
CA LEU A 90 8.98 -12.77 19.32
C LEU A 90 8.88 -11.23 19.39
N GLU A 91 9.92 -10.58 19.89
CA GLU A 91 9.96 -9.12 19.98
C GLU A 91 10.27 -8.49 18.61
N ASN A 92 10.13 -7.19 18.52
CA ASN A 92 10.32 -6.39 17.33
C ASN A 92 11.76 -6.50 16.80
N VAL A 93 11.93 -7.16 15.66
CA VAL A 93 13.24 -7.36 14.99
C VAL A 93 13.95 -6.04 14.66
N ARG A 94 13.19 -4.95 14.52
CA ARG A 94 13.73 -3.59 14.26
C ARG A 94 14.49 -2.99 15.44
N PHE A 95 14.52 -3.64 16.59
CA PHE A 95 15.43 -3.27 17.68
C PHE A 95 16.89 -3.55 17.35
N TYR A 96 17.13 -4.41 16.35
CA TYR A 96 18.46 -4.73 15.84
C TYR A 96 18.73 -3.99 14.52
N LYS A 97 19.83 -3.23 14.46
CA LYS A 97 20.22 -2.48 13.24
C LYS A 97 20.56 -3.41 12.06
N ASP A 98 20.95 -4.64 12.36
CA ASP A 98 21.30 -5.66 11.37
C ASP A 98 20.08 -6.21 10.64
N GLU A 99 18.87 -6.01 11.16
CA GLU A 99 17.62 -6.32 10.47
C GLU A 99 17.53 -5.57 9.13
N GLU A 100 17.65 -4.23 9.16
CA GLU A 100 17.50 -3.41 7.95
C GLU A 100 18.69 -3.54 7.00
N LYS A 101 19.85 -3.99 7.49
CA LYS A 101 21.07 -4.19 6.70
C LYS A 101 21.13 -5.59 6.07
N ASN A 102 20.14 -6.41 6.28
CA ASN A 102 20.17 -7.82 5.89
C ASN A 102 21.40 -8.55 6.46
N GLY A 103 21.71 -8.28 7.75
CA GLY A 103 22.91 -8.81 8.41
C GLY A 103 22.88 -10.33 8.48
N LYS A 104 23.87 -10.98 7.89
CA LYS A 104 23.93 -12.44 7.74
C LYS A 104 23.94 -13.20 9.08
N ASP A 105 24.69 -12.69 10.04
CA ASP A 105 24.77 -13.31 11.39
C ASP A 105 23.44 -13.19 12.13
N PHE A 106 22.74 -12.05 11.98
CA PHE A 106 21.44 -11.84 12.57
C PHE A 106 20.37 -12.72 11.91
N ALA A 107 20.38 -12.82 10.58
CA ALA A 107 19.50 -13.73 9.82
C ALA A 107 19.70 -15.19 10.26
N LYS A 108 20.97 -15.62 10.43
CA LYS A 108 21.29 -16.95 10.95
C LYS A 108 20.75 -17.19 12.36
N GLN A 109 20.89 -16.20 13.26
CA GLN A 109 20.34 -16.32 14.61
C GLN A 109 18.81 -16.44 14.62
N LEU A 110 18.12 -15.69 13.74
CA LEU A 110 16.66 -15.82 13.56
C LEU A 110 16.28 -17.23 13.08
N ALA A 111 17.08 -17.82 12.20
CA ALA A 111 16.82 -19.14 11.65
C ALA A 111 17.09 -20.30 12.64
N GLU A 112 17.91 -20.11 13.70
CA GLU A 112 18.29 -21.16 14.66
C GLU A 112 17.09 -21.80 15.38
N PHE A 113 15.96 -21.12 15.42
CA PHE A 113 14.78 -21.55 16.19
C PHE A 113 13.71 -22.26 15.35
N ALA A 114 13.92 -22.41 14.03
CA ALA A 114 12.91 -22.90 13.12
C ALA A 114 13.43 -23.97 12.15
N ASP A 115 12.52 -24.76 11.62
CA ASP A 115 12.80 -25.78 10.59
C ASP A 115 12.35 -25.33 9.20
N LEU A 116 11.46 -24.34 9.12
CA LEU A 116 10.94 -23.77 7.87
C LEU A 116 10.57 -22.30 8.08
N TYR A 117 10.48 -21.57 6.98
CA TYR A 117 10.12 -20.17 6.99
C TYR A 117 8.85 -19.91 6.16
N VAL A 118 7.97 -19.08 6.70
CA VAL A 118 6.78 -18.59 5.98
C VAL A 118 6.81 -17.06 5.96
N ASN A 119 6.89 -16.47 4.77
CA ASN A 119 6.74 -15.03 4.62
C ASN A 119 5.27 -14.68 4.37
N ASP A 120 4.64 -14.03 5.33
CA ASP A 120 3.27 -13.54 5.21
C ASP A 120 3.19 -12.02 5.46
N ALA A 121 4.30 -11.31 5.19
CA ALA A 121 4.49 -9.89 5.45
C ALA A 121 4.68 -9.10 4.14
N PHE A 122 3.65 -9.05 3.29
CA PHE A 122 3.71 -8.39 1.98
C PHE A 122 4.18 -6.93 2.07
N GLY A 123 3.71 -6.18 3.08
CA GLY A 123 4.08 -4.77 3.26
C GLY A 123 5.59 -4.50 3.39
N THR A 124 6.40 -5.51 3.70
CA THR A 124 7.86 -5.41 3.81
C THR A 124 8.61 -6.16 2.71
N ALA A 125 7.92 -6.88 1.85
CA ALA A 125 8.52 -7.74 0.82
C ALA A 125 9.38 -6.97 -0.21
N HIS A 126 9.17 -5.65 -0.36
CA HIS A 126 9.98 -4.78 -1.22
C HIS A 126 11.38 -4.46 -0.65
N ARG A 127 11.73 -5.01 0.51
CA ARG A 127 13.00 -4.74 1.18
C ARG A 127 13.74 -6.03 1.48
N ALA A 128 15.02 -6.06 1.11
CA ALA A 128 15.91 -7.15 1.51
C ALA A 128 16.36 -6.91 2.97
N HIS A 129 15.58 -7.43 3.93
CA HIS A 129 15.92 -7.41 5.35
C HIS A 129 16.26 -8.81 5.85
N ALA A 130 16.93 -8.89 7.02
CA ALA A 130 17.33 -10.19 7.58
C ALA A 130 16.14 -11.12 7.80
N SER A 131 15.02 -10.60 8.31
CA SER A 131 13.81 -11.39 8.58
C SER A 131 12.93 -11.66 7.35
N THR A 132 13.15 -11.00 6.21
CA THR A 132 12.34 -11.17 4.99
C THR A 132 13.07 -11.89 3.88
N ALA A 133 14.36 -11.61 3.68
CA ALA A 133 15.18 -12.22 2.65
C ALA A 133 16.35 -13.02 3.23
N GLY A 134 17.14 -12.45 4.17
CA GLY A 134 18.33 -13.10 4.68
C GLY A 134 18.09 -14.46 5.36
N VAL A 135 16.96 -14.60 6.06
CA VAL A 135 16.58 -15.82 6.77
C VAL A 135 16.41 -17.02 5.85
N THR A 136 16.02 -16.80 4.58
CA THR A 136 15.83 -17.87 3.58
C THR A 136 17.14 -18.55 3.18
N GLU A 137 18.30 -17.90 3.38
CA GLU A 137 19.59 -18.55 3.15
C GLU A 137 19.85 -19.71 4.13
N PHE A 138 19.13 -19.78 5.26
CA PHE A 138 19.35 -20.73 6.35
C PHE A 138 18.17 -21.67 6.62
N LEU A 139 17.01 -21.40 6.00
CA LEU A 139 15.81 -22.21 6.18
C LEU A 139 15.28 -22.70 4.84
N SER A 140 14.95 -23.98 4.78
CA SER A 140 14.26 -24.58 3.63
C SER A 140 13.30 -25.68 4.15
N PRO A 141 12.04 -25.67 3.72
CA PRO A 141 11.45 -24.75 2.73
C PRO A 141 11.21 -23.34 3.27
N SER A 142 11.34 -22.35 2.37
CA SER A 142 10.95 -20.96 2.58
C SER A 142 9.80 -20.63 1.64
N VAL A 143 8.59 -20.38 2.16
CA VAL A 143 7.36 -20.32 1.36
C VAL A 143 6.55 -19.05 1.63
N ALA A 144 5.66 -18.71 0.69
CA ALA A 144 4.69 -17.65 0.86
C ALA A 144 3.57 -18.07 1.83
N GLY A 145 3.15 -17.17 2.71
CA GLY A 145 1.91 -17.31 3.46
C GLY A 145 0.68 -16.89 2.65
N PHE A 146 -0.51 -17.14 3.17
CA PHE A 146 -1.76 -16.88 2.47
C PHE A 146 -2.02 -15.40 2.16
N LEU A 147 -1.60 -14.48 3.03
CA LEU A 147 -1.71 -13.06 2.77
C LEU A 147 -0.80 -12.65 1.61
N LEU A 148 0.46 -13.08 1.66
CA LEU A 148 1.43 -12.80 0.59
C LEU A 148 0.95 -13.37 -0.75
N GLN A 149 0.49 -14.61 -0.76
CA GLN A 149 -0.06 -15.25 -1.96
C GLN A 149 -1.26 -14.48 -2.51
N LYS A 150 -2.20 -14.10 -1.65
CA LYS A 150 -3.37 -13.31 -2.05
C LYS A 150 -2.98 -11.96 -2.66
N GLU A 151 -2.01 -11.27 -2.09
CA GLU A 151 -1.50 -10.00 -2.63
C GLU A 151 -0.89 -10.19 -4.03
N LEU A 152 -0.09 -11.25 -4.22
CA LEU A 152 0.49 -11.58 -5.52
C LEU A 152 -0.58 -11.95 -6.55
N ASP A 153 -1.55 -12.80 -6.17
CA ASP A 153 -2.64 -13.21 -7.07
C ASP A 153 -3.43 -12.01 -7.59
N TYR A 154 -3.76 -11.04 -6.72
CA TYR A 154 -4.51 -9.86 -7.12
C TYR A 154 -3.65 -8.83 -7.86
N LEU A 155 -2.48 -8.46 -7.33
CA LEU A 155 -1.69 -7.37 -7.90
C LEU A 155 -0.94 -7.80 -9.16
N ASP A 156 -0.27 -8.95 -9.15
CA ASP A 156 0.43 -9.45 -10.33
C ASP A 156 -0.57 -9.95 -11.38
N GLY A 157 -1.60 -10.70 -10.96
CA GLY A 157 -2.66 -11.18 -11.84
C GLY A 157 -3.37 -10.04 -12.57
N ALA A 158 -3.76 -8.98 -11.85
CA ALA A 158 -4.45 -7.83 -12.43
C ALA A 158 -3.59 -6.99 -13.38
N VAL A 159 -2.26 -7.03 -13.22
CA VAL A 159 -1.34 -6.24 -14.07
C VAL A 159 -0.78 -7.10 -15.22
N SER A 160 -0.59 -8.40 -14.99
CA SER A 160 -0.01 -9.31 -15.98
C SER A 160 -1.04 -9.84 -16.97
N ASN A 161 -2.28 -10.08 -16.53
CA ASN A 161 -3.37 -10.56 -17.38
C ASN A 161 -4.74 -9.99 -16.94
N PRO A 162 -4.96 -8.66 -17.09
CA PRO A 162 -6.17 -8.00 -16.62
C PRO A 162 -7.41 -8.40 -17.44
N ASP A 163 -8.56 -8.47 -16.78
CA ASP A 163 -9.85 -8.45 -17.46
C ASP A 163 -10.06 -7.07 -18.10
N ARG A 164 -10.41 -7.06 -19.39
CA ARG A 164 -10.50 -5.81 -20.16
C ARG A 164 -11.94 -5.35 -20.39
N PRO A 165 -12.18 -4.03 -20.45
CA PRO A 165 -11.23 -2.92 -20.35
C PRO A 165 -10.62 -2.77 -18.97
N PHE A 166 -9.29 -2.56 -18.90
CA PHE A 166 -8.54 -2.34 -17.68
C PHE A 166 -8.24 -0.86 -17.48
N CYS A 167 -8.65 -0.31 -16.35
CA CYS A 167 -8.37 1.07 -15.97
C CYS A 167 -7.44 1.14 -14.77
N ALA A 168 -6.45 2.03 -14.86
CA ALA A 168 -5.60 2.40 -13.75
C ALA A 168 -5.92 3.82 -13.27
N ILE A 169 -6.20 4.00 -11.99
CA ILE A 169 -6.40 5.30 -11.35
C ILE A 169 -5.15 5.62 -10.54
N VAL A 170 -4.47 6.71 -10.88
CA VAL A 170 -3.26 7.16 -10.20
C VAL A 170 -3.46 8.57 -9.68
N GLY A 171 -3.52 8.69 -8.37
CA GLY A 171 -3.65 9.96 -7.66
C GLY A 171 -2.42 10.26 -6.80
N GLY A 172 -2.50 11.39 -6.10
CA GLY A 172 -1.45 11.83 -5.18
C GLY A 172 -0.90 13.22 -5.50
N SER A 173 0.02 13.68 -4.65
CA SER A 173 0.48 15.08 -4.71
C SER A 173 1.60 15.33 -5.73
N LYS A 174 2.42 14.31 -6.08
CA LYS A 174 3.65 14.48 -6.86
C LYS A 174 3.80 13.47 -7.99
N VAL A 175 4.09 13.95 -9.20
CA VAL A 175 4.44 13.13 -10.38
C VAL A 175 5.69 12.29 -10.08
N SER A 176 6.73 12.92 -9.48
CA SER A 176 8.01 12.27 -9.19
C SER A 176 7.89 10.97 -8.41
N SER A 177 6.88 10.86 -7.55
CA SER A 177 6.63 9.66 -6.74
C SER A 177 5.84 8.56 -7.46
N LYS A 178 5.32 8.85 -8.67
CA LYS A 178 4.40 7.97 -9.41
C LYS A 178 4.88 7.62 -10.83
N ILE A 179 6.03 8.16 -11.25
CA ILE A 179 6.56 7.98 -12.61
C ILE A 179 6.61 6.50 -13.01
N GLY A 180 7.27 5.67 -12.19
CA GLY A 180 7.46 4.25 -12.51
C GLY A 180 6.13 3.50 -12.63
N VAL A 181 5.18 3.82 -11.75
CA VAL A 181 3.82 3.25 -11.81
C VAL A 181 3.09 3.69 -13.07
N ILE A 182 3.08 5.00 -13.38
CA ILE A 182 2.41 5.53 -14.58
C ILE A 182 3.01 4.90 -15.83
N GLU A 183 4.34 4.87 -15.95
CA GLU A 183 5.02 4.28 -17.11
C GLU A 183 4.68 2.81 -17.32
N THR A 184 4.66 2.03 -16.25
CA THR A 184 4.31 0.61 -16.31
C THR A 184 2.84 0.42 -16.69
N LEU A 185 1.94 1.20 -16.09
CA LEU A 185 0.52 1.12 -16.38
C LEU A 185 0.17 1.58 -17.80
N LEU A 186 0.89 2.56 -18.37
CA LEU A 186 0.78 2.92 -19.79
C LEU A 186 1.19 1.80 -20.75
N ASN A 187 1.88 0.76 -20.29
CA ASN A 187 2.18 -0.42 -21.11
C ASN A 187 1.09 -1.51 -21.01
N LYS A 188 0.19 -1.41 -20.05
CA LYS A 188 -0.69 -2.52 -19.67
C LYS A 188 -2.18 -2.15 -19.65
N ALA A 189 -2.52 -0.92 -19.27
CA ALA A 189 -3.89 -0.45 -19.15
C ALA A 189 -4.47 0.05 -20.48
N ASP A 190 -5.79 -0.04 -20.62
CA ASP A 190 -6.55 0.57 -21.72
C ASP A 190 -6.84 2.04 -21.43
N LYS A 191 -7.05 2.35 -20.14
CA LYS A 191 -7.35 3.71 -19.65
C LYS A 191 -6.49 4.01 -18.43
N VAL A 192 -5.99 5.25 -18.31
CA VAL A 192 -5.29 5.76 -17.13
C VAL A 192 -5.95 7.06 -16.71
N ILE A 193 -6.48 7.10 -15.49
CA ILE A 193 -7.07 8.29 -14.87
C ILE A 193 -6.03 8.88 -13.92
N LEU A 194 -5.72 10.18 -14.09
CA LEU A 194 -4.85 10.91 -13.18
C LEU A 194 -5.66 11.84 -12.28
N GLY A 195 -5.28 11.91 -11.00
CA GLY A 195 -5.92 12.76 -10.00
C GLY A 195 -4.93 13.30 -8.97
N GLY A 196 -5.46 14.01 -7.98
CA GLY A 196 -4.66 14.62 -6.93
C GLY A 196 -3.80 15.80 -7.39
N GLY A 197 -2.93 16.31 -6.53
CA GLY A 197 -2.12 17.51 -6.81
C GLY A 197 -1.17 17.40 -7.99
N MET A 198 -0.80 16.17 -8.39
CA MET A 198 0.12 15.98 -9.52
C MET A 198 -0.47 16.42 -10.86
N ILE A 199 -1.81 16.51 -11.03
CA ILE A 199 -2.44 16.93 -12.28
C ILE A 199 -2.02 18.35 -12.71
N PHE A 200 -1.69 19.21 -11.74
CA PHE A 200 -1.29 20.59 -12.03
C PHE A 200 0.07 20.68 -12.74
N THR A 201 0.95 19.70 -12.54
CA THR A 201 2.18 19.56 -13.33
C THR A 201 1.86 19.21 -14.79
N PHE A 202 0.84 18.36 -15.04
CA PHE A 202 0.36 18.06 -16.39
C PHE A 202 -0.32 19.26 -17.04
N TYR A 203 -1.13 20.04 -16.30
CA TYR A 203 -1.73 21.25 -16.84
C TYR A 203 -0.68 22.30 -17.20
N LYS A 204 0.36 22.47 -16.39
CA LYS A 204 1.49 23.32 -16.73
C LYS A 204 2.21 22.86 -17.98
N ALA A 205 2.36 21.55 -18.16
CA ALA A 205 2.90 20.94 -19.39
C ALA A 205 2.04 21.23 -20.64
N LEU A 206 0.72 21.38 -20.45
CA LEU A 206 -0.23 21.79 -21.49
C LEU A 206 -0.32 23.31 -21.68
N GLY A 207 0.48 24.10 -20.94
CA GLY A 207 0.50 25.57 -21.04
C GLY A 207 -0.67 26.27 -20.34
N LYS A 208 -1.37 25.60 -19.40
CA LYS A 208 -2.47 26.17 -18.63
C LYS A 208 -1.95 26.90 -17.40
N ASP A 209 -2.68 27.93 -16.98
CA ASP A 209 -2.46 28.57 -15.69
C ASP A 209 -3.03 27.69 -14.56
N VAL A 210 -2.27 27.53 -13.49
CA VAL A 210 -2.61 26.64 -12.39
C VAL A 210 -2.72 27.35 -11.03
N GLY A 211 -2.70 28.68 -11.05
CA GLY A 211 -2.75 29.52 -9.85
C GLY A 211 -1.63 29.18 -8.86
N SER A 212 -2.00 29.01 -7.59
CA SER A 212 -1.08 28.61 -6.52
C SER A 212 -1.08 27.08 -6.26
N SER A 213 -1.59 26.29 -7.22
CA SER A 213 -1.62 24.83 -7.09
C SER A 213 -0.22 24.23 -7.05
N LEU A 214 -0.11 23.04 -6.47
CA LEU A 214 1.16 22.31 -6.35
C LEU A 214 1.70 21.91 -7.74
N VAL A 215 2.89 22.36 -8.09
CA VAL A 215 3.58 22.01 -9.34
C VAL A 215 4.99 21.53 -9.05
N GLU A 216 5.44 20.50 -9.76
CA GLU A 216 6.85 20.09 -9.83
C GLU A 216 7.42 20.64 -11.15
N ASP A 217 8.01 21.85 -11.13
CA ASP A 217 8.51 22.54 -12.33
C ASP A 217 9.58 21.74 -13.07
N ASP A 218 10.40 20.99 -12.34
CA ASP A 218 11.42 20.10 -12.90
C ASP A 218 10.85 18.81 -13.53
N LYS A 219 9.54 18.58 -13.45
CA LYS A 219 8.83 17.41 -13.99
C LYS A 219 7.86 17.77 -15.14
N VAL A 220 7.80 19.03 -15.55
CA VAL A 220 6.92 19.47 -16.63
C VAL A 220 7.22 18.78 -17.96
N GLU A 221 8.51 18.66 -18.33
CA GLU A 221 8.88 17.96 -19.57
C GLU A 221 8.58 16.46 -19.48
N LEU A 222 8.78 15.86 -18.32
CA LEU A 222 8.41 14.47 -18.08
C LEU A 222 6.89 14.24 -18.22
N ALA A 223 6.05 15.17 -17.72
CA ALA A 223 4.60 15.10 -17.92
C ALA A 223 4.21 15.12 -19.40
N LYS A 224 4.89 15.93 -20.23
CA LYS A 224 4.71 15.91 -21.69
C LYS A 224 5.08 14.57 -22.31
N GLU A 225 6.20 14.00 -21.89
CA GLU A 225 6.66 12.69 -22.36
C GLU A 225 5.67 11.57 -22.01
N LEU A 226 5.11 11.59 -20.79
CA LEU A 226 4.10 10.62 -20.36
C LEU A 226 2.80 10.73 -21.18
N MET A 227 2.32 11.95 -21.45
CA MET A 227 1.15 12.18 -22.32
C MET A 227 1.39 11.69 -23.74
N LYS A 228 2.54 12.01 -24.31
CA LYS A 228 2.94 11.53 -25.64
C LYS A 228 3.04 10.00 -25.68
N LYS A 229 3.63 9.39 -24.68
CA LYS A 229 3.74 7.92 -24.56
C LYS A 229 2.36 7.25 -24.45
N ALA A 230 1.40 7.87 -23.76
CA ALA A 230 0.02 7.40 -23.72
C ALA A 230 -0.62 7.40 -25.12
N GLU A 231 -0.47 8.50 -25.85
CA GLU A 231 -0.97 8.63 -27.23
C GLU A 231 -0.34 7.60 -28.17
N GLU A 232 0.99 7.46 -28.16
CA GLU A 232 1.75 6.49 -28.98
C GLU A 232 1.32 5.04 -28.72
N LYS A 233 0.88 4.73 -27.48
CA LYS A 233 0.41 3.39 -27.08
C LYS A 233 -1.08 3.19 -27.26
N GLY A 234 -1.82 4.23 -27.63
CA GLY A 234 -3.28 4.17 -27.76
C GLY A 234 -3.99 4.04 -26.39
N VAL A 235 -3.32 4.41 -25.30
CA VAL A 235 -3.90 4.40 -23.96
C VAL A 235 -4.67 5.70 -23.73
N LYS A 236 -5.93 5.61 -23.30
CA LYS A 236 -6.75 6.75 -22.97
C LYS A 236 -6.29 7.38 -21.66
N LEU A 237 -5.48 8.43 -21.71
CA LEU A 237 -5.05 9.19 -20.54
C LEU A 237 -6.09 10.27 -20.22
N LEU A 238 -6.68 10.21 -19.04
CA LEU A 238 -7.77 11.07 -18.60
C LEU A 238 -7.29 12.01 -17.49
N LEU A 239 -7.41 13.30 -17.75
CA LEU A 239 -7.19 14.37 -16.77
C LEU A 239 -8.55 14.99 -16.42
N PRO A 240 -8.74 15.52 -15.20
CA PRO A 240 -9.93 16.27 -14.84
C PRO A 240 -10.17 17.46 -15.79
N THR A 241 -11.42 17.83 -15.99
CA THR A 241 -11.81 18.99 -16.80
C THR A 241 -12.19 20.20 -15.95
N ASP A 242 -12.54 19.95 -14.70
CA ASP A 242 -12.83 20.95 -13.68
C ASP A 242 -12.23 20.53 -12.33
N VAL A 243 -12.02 21.49 -11.45
CA VAL A 243 -11.39 21.32 -10.15
C VAL A 243 -12.08 22.15 -9.07
N VAL A 244 -12.06 21.65 -7.85
CA VAL A 244 -12.41 22.44 -6.67
C VAL A 244 -11.17 23.16 -6.19
N VAL A 245 -11.19 24.48 -6.27
CA VAL A 245 -10.07 25.34 -5.83
C VAL A 245 -10.40 26.03 -4.51
N ALA A 246 -9.37 26.37 -3.76
CA ALA A 246 -9.46 27.07 -2.47
C ALA A 246 -8.50 28.26 -2.42
N ASP A 247 -8.85 29.28 -1.61
CA ASP A 247 -7.99 30.45 -1.34
C ASP A 247 -6.89 30.17 -0.29
N ALA A 248 -6.98 29.02 0.40
CA ALA A 248 -5.97 28.57 1.36
C ALA A 248 -6.02 27.04 1.52
N PHE A 249 -4.91 26.43 1.99
CA PHE A 249 -4.87 25.02 2.38
C PHE A 249 -5.43 24.85 3.79
N ALA A 250 -6.76 24.94 3.93
CA ALA A 250 -7.47 24.85 5.20
C ALA A 250 -8.86 24.23 5.00
N ALA A 251 -9.37 23.53 6.04
CA ALA A 251 -10.68 22.87 5.96
C ALA A 251 -11.87 23.84 5.86
N ASP A 252 -11.69 25.08 6.32
CA ASP A 252 -12.64 26.18 6.30
C ASP A 252 -12.34 27.25 5.24
N ALA A 253 -11.44 26.96 4.29
CA ALA A 253 -11.12 27.85 3.19
C ALA A 253 -12.34 28.11 2.31
N LYS A 254 -12.36 29.28 1.64
CA LYS A 254 -13.35 29.54 0.60
C LYS A 254 -13.08 28.66 -0.59
N THR A 255 -14.11 28.04 -1.12
CA THR A 255 -14.01 27.12 -2.25
C THR A 255 -14.86 27.57 -3.43
N GLN A 256 -14.42 27.25 -4.62
CA GLN A 256 -15.22 27.32 -5.83
C GLN A 256 -14.84 26.19 -6.80
N THR A 257 -15.79 25.80 -7.64
CA THR A 257 -15.52 24.85 -8.74
C THR A 257 -15.28 25.67 -10.00
N VAL A 258 -14.17 25.38 -10.68
CA VAL A 258 -13.77 26.08 -11.90
C VAL A 258 -13.27 25.09 -12.96
N SER A 259 -13.40 25.48 -14.24
CA SER A 259 -12.70 24.77 -15.31
C SER A 259 -11.19 24.83 -15.08
N VAL A 260 -10.48 23.79 -15.50
CA VAL A 260 -9.00 23.76 -15.47
C VAL A 260 -8.35 24.83 -16.35
N ASP A 261 -9.11 25.49 -17.21
CA ASP A 261 -8.68 26.64 -18.05
C ASP A 261 -8.90 27.98 -17.37
N ALA A 262 -9.50 28.03 -16.17
CA ALA A 262 -9.90 29.21 -15.47
C ALA A 262 -9.59 29.24 -13.99
N ILE A 263 -8.47 28.63 -13.60
CA ILE A 263 -8.01 28.61 -12.20
C ILE A 263 -7.53 30.05 -11.85
N PRO A 264 -8.13 30.70 -10.84
CA PRO A 264 -7.78 32.08 -10.52
C PRO A 264 -6.39 32.18 -9.87
N ASP A 265 -5.72 33.30 -10.09
CA ASP A 265 -4.48 33.65 -9.42
C ASP A 265 -4.66 33.60 -7.88
N GLY A 266 -3.68 33.03 -7.18
CA GLY A 266 -3.70 32.89 -5.72
C GLY A 266 -4.58 31.77 -5.21
N TRP A 267 -5.36 31.09 -6.05
CA TRP A 267 -6.15 29.91 -5.67
C TRP A 267 -5.40 28.60 -5.99
N MET A 268 -5.65 27.59 -5.22
CA MET A 268 -5.04 26.26 -5.39
C MET A 268 -6.09 25.18 -5.56
N GLY A 269 -5.87 24.24 -6.48
CA GLY A 269 -6.74 23.11 -6.66
C GLY A 269 -6.50 22.03 -5.59
N LEU A 270 -7.58 21.57 -4.95
CA LEU A 270 -7.53 20.61 -3.84
C LEU A 270 -8.40 19.37 -4.04
N ASP A 271 -9.31 19.36 -5.02
CA ASP A 271 -10.09 18.18 -5.42
C ASP A 271 -10.48 18.29 -6.90
N ILE A 272 -10.93 17.19 -7.49
CA ILE A 272 -11.56 17.19 -8.81
C ILE A 272 -12.99 17.71 -8.71
N GLY A 273 -13.47 18.35 -9.80
CA GLY A 273 -14.82 18.89 -9.86
C GLY A 273 -15.87 17.87 -10.30
N PRO A 274 -17.16 18.25 -10.25
CA PRO A 274 -18.28 17.33 -10.54
C PRO A 274 -18.34 16.86 -11.99
N ASP A 275 -17.91 17.68 -12.97
CA ASP A 275 -17.89 17.28 -14.39
C ASP A 275 -16.79 16.23 -14.63
N SER A 276 -15.65 16.37 -13.94
CA SER A 276 -14.57 15.41 -13.94
C SER A 276 -15.01 14.08 -13.30
N VAL A 277 -15.69 14.15 -12.15
CA VAL A 277 -16.25 12.97 -11.49
C VAL A 277 -17.16 12.23 -12.45
N LYS A 278 -18.11 12.91 -13.08
CA LYS A 278 -19.04 12.29 -14.02
C LYS A 278 -18.31 11.64 -15.21
N SER A 279 -17.37 12.36 -15.81
CA SER A 279 -16.57 11.82 -16.93
C SER A 279 -15.80 10.56 -16.53
N PHE A 280 -15.20 10.54 -15.32
CA PHE A 280 -14.48 9.38 -14.83
C PHE A 280 -15.41 8.21 -14.50
N GLN A 281 -16.60 8.48 -13.96
CA GLN A 281 -17.61 7.46 -13.71
C GLN A 281 -18.06 6.79 -15.00
N ASP A 282 -18.33 7.58 -16.06
CA ASP A 282 -18.72 7.04 -17.36
C ASP A 282 -17.64 6.12 -17.94
N GLU A 283 -16.37 6.47 -17.78
CA GLU A 283 -15.24 5.65 -18.24
C GLU A 283 -15.02 4.40 -17.38
N LEU A 284 -15.20 4.50 -16.07
CA LEU A 284 -15.02 3.38 -15.13
C LEU A 284 -16.11 2.35 -15.27
N ASN A 285 -17.36 2.75 -15.51
CA ASN A 285 -18.50 1.84 -15.64
C ASN A 285 -18.36 0.86 -16.82
N GLU A 286 -17.51 1.15 -17.79
CA GLU A 286 -17.19 0.23 -18.90
C GLU A 286 -16.12 -0.81 -18.53
N CYS A 287 -15.39 -0.61 -17.43
CA CYS A 287 -14.22 -1.42 -17.09
C CYS A 287 -14.58 -2.75 -16.43
N LYS A 288 -13.74 -3.76 -16.65
CA LYS A 288 -13.83 -5.08 -16.00
C LYS A 288 -12.79 -5.28 -14.90
N SER A 289 -11.73 -4.51 -14.94
CA SER A 289 -10.76 -4.44 -13.85
C SER A 289 -10.27 -3.01 -13.63
N VAL A 290 -10.14 -2.64 -12.39
CA VAL A 290 -9.64 -1.32 -11.99
C VAL A 290 -8.63 -1.48 -10.86
N ILE A 291 -7.47 -0.80 -11.01
CA ILE A 291 -6.52 -0.63 -9.94
C ILE A 291 -6.46 0.85 -9.56
N TRP A 292 -6.56 1.13 -8.26
CA TRP A 292 -6.55 2.50 -7.76
C TRP A 292 -5.44 2.72 -6.75
N ASN A 293 -4.57 3.71 -7.03
CA ASN A 293 -3.46 4.09 -6.18
C ASN A 293 -3.32 5.61 -6.05
N GLY A 294 -3.73 6.18 -4.93
CA GLY A 294 -3.68 7.61 -4.59
C GLY A 294 -5.02 8.31 -4.74
N PRO A 295 -5.39 9.21 -3.80
CA PRO A 295 -6.65 9.93 -3.80
C PRO A 295 -6.73 10.98 -4.91
N MET A 296 -7.97 11.39 -5.25
CA MET A 296 -8.26 12.40 -6.26
C MET A 296 -8.12 13.83 -5.72
N GLY A 297 -8.25 14.01 -4.41
CA GLY A 297 -8.18 15.28 -3.70
C GLY A 297 -7.67 15.13 -2.28
N VAL A 298 -7.70 16.21 -1.51
CA VAL A 298 -7.30 16.26 -0.08
C VAL A 298 -8.45 15.72 0.76
N PHE A 299 -8.72 14.43 0.67
CA PHE A 299 -9.87 13.74 1.25
C PHE A 299 -9.93 13.76 2.78
N GLU A 300 -8.84 14.13 3.45
CA GLU A 300 -8.78 14.34 4.89
C GLU A 300 -9.66 15.50 5.32
N MET A 301 -9.85 16.50 4.44
CA MET A 301 -10.72 17.66 4.61
C MET A 301 -12.03 17.42 3.85
N ASP A 302 -13.16 17.43 4.53
CA ASP A 302 -14.47 17.07 3.93
C ASP A 302 -14.87 17.98 2.75
N ALA A 303 -14.38 19.21 2.72
CA ALA A 303 -14.59 20.14 1.59
C ALA A 303 -13.95 19.65 0.28
N PHE A 304 -12.89 18.83 0.35
CA PHE A 304 -12.08 18.36 -0.77
C PHE A 304 -12.04 16.83 -0.89
N ALA A 305 -13.04 16.15 -0.33
CA ALA A 305 -13.15 14.70 -0.31
C ALA A 305 -14.13 14.14 -1.34
N LYS A 306 -14.96 14.99 -1.93
CA LYS A 306 -16.11 14.57 -2.75
C LYS A 306 -15.68 13.82 -4.01
N GLY A 307 -14.63 14.28 -4.67
CA GLY A 307 -14.08 13.61 -5.85
C GLY A 307 -13.57 12.19 -5.51
N THR A 308 -12.79 12.09 -4.43
CA THR A 308 -12.25 10.79 -3.98
C THR A 308 -13.36 9.81 -3.58
N PHE A 309 -14.37 10.28 -2.84
CA PHE A 309 -15.47 9.41 -2.40
C PHE A 309 -16.39 9.01 -3.54
N ALA A 310 -16.65 9.89 -4.51
CA ALA A 310 -17.45 9.55 -5.68
C ALA A 310 -16.78 8.46 -6.53
N ILE A 311 -15.45 8.47 -6.65
CA ILE A 311 -14.71 7.37 -7.32
C ILE A 311 -14.82 6.08 -6.48
N ALA A 312 -14.69 6.15 -5.15
CA ALA A 312 -14.85 4.99 -4.28
C ALA A 312 -16.26 4.37 -4.41
N ASP A 313 -17.32 5.20 -4.44
CA ASP A 313 -18.70 4.76 -4.64
C ASP A 313 -18.87 4.05 -5.99
N THR A 314 -18.30 4.60 -7.06
CA THR A 314 -18.33 3.99 -8.40
C THR A 314 -17.68 2.62 -8.41
N LEU A 315 -16.49 2.49 -7.79
CA LEU A 315 -15.79 1.21 -7.72
C LEU A 315 -16.52 0.17 -6.85
N ALA A 316 -17.26 0.62 -5.83
CA ALA A 316 -18.06 -0.24 -4.97
C ALA A 316 -19.29 -0.85 -5.67
N GLU A 317 -19.73 -0.24 -6.78
CA GLU A 317 -20.87 -0.68 -7.58
C GLU A 317 -20.45 -1.35 -8.92
N LEU A 318 -19.14 -1.33 -9.21
CA LEU A 318 -18.59 -1.87 -10.45
C LEU A 318 -18.76 -3.40 -10.54
N ASP A 319 -19.32 -3.88 -11.66
CA ASP A 319 -19.32 -5.31 -12.03
C ASP A 319 -17.95 -5.70 -12.62
N GLY A 320 -16.95 -5.81 -11.74
CA GLY A 320 -15.57 -6.07 -12.12
C GLY A 320 -14.63 -6.22 -10.92
N ILE A 321 -13.35 -6.43 -11.20
CA ILE A 321 -12.32 -6.57 -10.19
C ILE A 321 -11.82 -5.17 -9.79
N THR A 322 -11.94 -4.84 -8.50
CA THR A 322 -11.49 -3.57 -7.94
C THR A 322 -10.35 -3.79 -6.93
N ILE A 323 -9.18 -3.24 -7.20
CA ILE A 323 -7.98 -3.38 -6.38
C ILE A 323 -7.56 -2.01 -5.88
N ILE A 324 -7.48 -1.86 -4.57
CA ILE A 324 -7.08 -0.61 -3.93
C ILE A 324 -5.67 -0.78 -3.36
N GLY A 325 -4.76 0.05 -3.83
CA GLY A 325 -3.36 0.08 -3.37
C GLY A 325 -2.96 1.45 -2.83
N GLY A 326 -1.97 1.44 -1.93
CA GLY A 326 -1.47 2.67 -1.30
C GLY A 326 -2.27 3.10 -0.06
N GLY A 327 -1.54 3.49 0.99
CA GLY A 327 -2.15 3.78 2.30
C GLY A 327 -3.23 4.86 2.28
N ASP A 328 -3.06 5.90 1.45
CA ASP A 328 -4.01 7.01 1.39
C ASP A 328 -5.31 6.61 0.68
N SER A 329 -5.24 5.81 -0.40
CA SER A 329 -6.42 5.27 -1.09
C SER A 329 -7.20 4.33 -0.18
N VAL A 330 -6.49 3.43 0.53
CA VAL A 330 -7.10 2.53 1.52
C VAL A 330 -7.79 3.33 2.61
N ALA A 331 -7.13 4.35 3.16
CA ALA A 331 -7.72 5.21 4.18
C ALA A 331 -8.98 5.97 3.67
N ALA A 332 -8.98 6.39 2.39
CA ALA A 332 -10.13 7.04 1.78
C ALA A 332 -11.32 6.08 1.65
N VAL A 333 -11.08 4.87 1.14
CA VAL A 333 -12.12 3.83 0.98
C VAL A 333 -12.66 3.37 2.34
N GLU A 334 -11.79 3.23 3.36
CA GLU A 334 -12.21 2.94 4.74
C GLU A 334 -13.05 4.08 5.34
N LYS A 335 -12.64 5.36 5.12
CA LYS A 335 -13.39 6.55 5.58
C LYS A 335 -14.77 6.62 4.91
N ALA A 336 -14.88 6.21 3.66
CA ALA A 336 -16.14 6.11 2.93
C ALA A 336 -17.03 4.91 3.40
N GLY A 337 -16.48 3.97 4.17
CA GLY A 337 -17.21 2.77 4.61
C GLY A 337 -17.42 1.72 3.52
N LEU A 338 -16.59 1.73 2.48
CA LEU A 338 -16.73 0.90 1.27
C LEU A 338 -15.69 -0.23 1.17
N ALA A 339 -14.87 -0.42 2.19
CA ALA A 339 -13.78 -1.38 2.18
C ALA A 339 -14.24 -2.83 1.85
N ASP A 340 -15.36 -3.24 2.41
CA ASP A 340 -15.91 -4.60 2.22
C ASP A 340 -16.51 -4.82 0.81
N LYS A 341 -16.67 -3.75 0.02
CA LYS A 341 -17.19 -3.82 -1.36
C LYS A 341 -16.09 -3.93 -2.41
N MET A 342 -14.83 -3.72 -2.04
CA MET A 342 -13.69 -3.85 -2.94
C MET A 342 -13.25 -5.31 -3.06
N SER A 343 -12.87 -5.75 -4.26
CA SER A 343 -12.40 -7.12 -4.50
C SER A 343 -11.12 -7.40 -3.71
N HIS A 344 -10.20 -6.43 -3.66
CA HIS A 344 -8.98 -6.51 -2.88
C HIS A 344 -8.52 -5.14 -2.38
N ILE A 345 -8.13 -5.09 -1.11
CA ILE A 345 -7.44 -3.94 -0.51
C ILE A 345 -6.04 -4.39 -0.13
N SER A 346 -5.04 -3.87 -0.84
CA SER A 346 -3.66 -4.23 -0.58
C SER A 346 -3.17 -3.69 0.76
N THR A 347 -2.48 -4.56 1.47
CA THR A 347 -1.79 -4.20 2.72
C THR A 347 -0.38 -3.67 2.47
N GLY A 348 0.08 -3.70 1.22
CA GLY A 348 1.49 -3.56 0.85
C GLY A 348 2.06 -2.16 0.85
N GLY A 349 1.25 -1.10 0.72
CA GLY A 349 1.76 0.27 0.62
C GLY A 349 2.88 0.41 -0.42
N GLY A 350 4.14 0.51 0.03
CA GLY A 350 5.33 0.59 -0.84
C GLY A 350 5.55 -0.66 -1.67
N ALA A 351 5.31 -1.85 -1.12
CA ALA A 351 5.47 -3.11 -1.85
C ALA A 351 4.50 -3.21 -3.03
N SER A 352 3.24 -2.76 -2.84
CA SER A 352 2.26 -2.71 -3.93
C SER A 352 2.70 -1.77 -5.05
N LEU A 353 3.24 -0.59 -4.69
CA LEU A 353 3.75 0.36 -5.68
C LEU A 353 4.91 -0.22 -6.48
N GLU A 354 5.90 -0.81 -5.81
CA GLU A 354 7.06 -1.41 -6.47
C GLU A 354 6.69 -2.61 -7.35
N LEU A 355 5.73 -3.43 -6.91
CA LEU A 355 5.21 -4.52 -7.74
C LEU A 355 4.49 -3.99 -9.00
N LEU A 356 3.69 -2.93 -8.84
CA LEU A 356 3.03 -2.26 -9.96
C LEU A 356 4.01 -1.55 -10.92
N GLU A 357 5.17 -1.16 -10.43
CA GLU A 357 6.31 -0.67 -11.25
C GLU A 357 7.02 -1.81 -12.00
N GLY A 358 6.64 -3.07 -11.78
CA GLY A 358 7.27 -4.24 -12.39
C GLY A 358 8.61 -4.61 -11.74
N LYS A 359 8.87 -4.12 -10.52
CA LYS A 359 10.08 -4.46 -9.78
C LYS A 359 9.95 -5.82 -9.11
N VAL A 360 11.04 -6.55 -9.09
CA VAL A 360 11.16 -7.78 -8.30
C VAL A 360 11.20 -7.41 -6.82
N LEU A 361 10.35 -8.04 -6.02
CA LEU A 361 10.31 -7.83 -4.57
C LEU A 361 11.28 -8.80 -3.89
N PRO A 362 12.34 -8.32 -3.22
CA PRO A 362 13.36 -9.21 -2.64
C PRO A 362 12.83 -10.25 -1.64
N GLY A 363 11.78 -9.90 -0.87
CA GLY A 363 11.17 -10.83 0.07
C GLY A 363 10.24 -11.86 -0.57
N VAL A 364 9.93 -11.73 -1.87
CA VAL A 364 9.23 -12.72 -2.68
C VAL A 364 10.23 -13.56 -3.44
N ASP A 365 11.21 -12.93 -4.08
CA ASP A 365 12.26 -13.56 -4.88
C ASP A 365 13.14 -14.54 -4.07
N ALA A 366 13.26 -14.28 -2.76
CA ALA A 366 14.00 -15.12 -1.84
C ALA A 366 13.26 -16.41 -1.41
N LEU A 367 12.01 -16.62 -1.81
CA LEU A 367 11.23 -17.82 -1.47
C LEU A 367 11.50 -18.93 -2.47
N ASP A 368 11.30 -20.18 -2.02
CA ASP A 368 11.42 -21.35 -2.87
C ASP A 368 10.36 -21.33 -3.98
N GLU A 369 10.73 -21.72 -5.20
CA GLU A 369 9.77 -21.90 -6.30
C GLU A 369 8.80 -23.06 -5.98
N ALA A 370 7.52 -22.93 -6.40
CA ALA A 370 6.46 -23.88 -6.13
C ALA A 370 6.51 -25.13 -7.02
#